data_1f966731608fd7edb23f3dbce13cebed
#
_entry.id   1f966731608fd7edb23f3dbce13cebed
#
_cell.length_a   1.000
_cell.length_b   1.000
_cell.length_c   1.000
_cell.angle_alpha   90.00
_cell.angle_beta   90.00
_cell.angle_gamma   90.00
#
_symmetry.space_group_name_H-M   'P 1'
#
loop_
_entity.id
_entity.type
_entity.pdbx_description
1 polymer ?
#
loop_
_entity_poly.entity_id
_entity_poly.type
_entity_poly.pdbx_seq_one_letter_code
_entity_poly.pdbx_strand_id
1 'polypeptide(L)'
;EGEKNLENFIKKINKIYICDGHHRIQGMLKSNKKISPMIIAFPHNQIKILDYNRVLKSNLSSEKIISIISKNFKIKKIKNNSKNLKKGVLEMYMSNQWYLLKLIKKNKKLDVTILHENIISKIKATKIDFISGINGSSSLKKLVNSKKFNIAFKLCPTNISSVMSIADKNKFMPPKSTWFHPKP
;
A
#
# COMPACT_ATOMS: atom_id res chain seq x y z
N GLU A 1 -3.86 16.29 38.11
CA GLU A 1 -2.88 15.15 38.16
C GLU A 1 -2.72 14.46 36.80
N GLY A 2 -3.80 14.18 36.05
CA GLY A 2 -3.73 13.50 34.75
C GLY A 2 -2.96 14.27 33.68
N GLU A 3 -3.10 15.59 33.61
CA GLU A 3 -2.39 16.43 32.60
C GLU A 3 -0.87 16.45 32.84
N LYS A 4 -0.42 16.60 34.07
CA LYS A 4 1.02 16.56 34.43
C LYS A 4 1.64 15.19 34.14
N ASN A 5 0.92 14.11 34.33
CA ASN A 5 1.35 12.75 34.00
C ASN A 5 1.48 12.58 32.49
N LEU A 6 0.55 13.13 31.69
CA LEU A 6 0.59 13.10 30.25
C LEU A 6 1.76 13.91 29.68
N GLU A 7 1.99 15.12 30.18
CA GLU A 7 3.15 15.94 29.78
C GLU A 7 4.47 15.23 30.06
N ASN A 8 4.61 14.64 31.26
CA ASN A 8 5.81 13.88 31.63
C ASN A 8 6.00 12.64 30.75
N PHE A 9 4.92 11.99 30.32
CA PHE A 9 4.97 10.89 29.38
C PHE A 9 5.42 11.36 27.98
N ILE A 10 4.83 12.45 27.46
CA ILE A 10 5.15 13.00 26.14
C ILE A 10 6.62 13.44 26.08
N LYS A 11 7.16 14.05 27.15
CA LYS A 11 8.58 14.45 27.22
C LYS A 11 9.57 13.27 27.09
N LYS A 12 9.13 12.05 27.38
CA LYS A 12 9.94 10.82 27.23
C LYS A 12 9.90 10.23 25.81
N ILE A 13 9.03 10.74 24.94
CA ILE A 13 8.92 10.25 23.56
C ILE A 13 10.03 10.87 22.71
N ASN A 14 10.98 10.05 22.29
CA ASN A 14 12.11 10.51 21.49
C ASN A 14 11.77 10.80 20.05
N LYS A 15 10.76 10.11 19.46
CA LYS A 15 10.38 10.25 18.07
C LYS A 15 8.89 10.04 17.85
N ILE A 16 8.31 10.85 16.98
CA ILE A 16 6.95 10.73 16.48
C ILE A 16 7.00 10.59 14.95
N TYR A 17 6.18 9.69 14.42
CA TYR A 17 6.08 9.44 12.98
C TYR A 17 4.72 9.90 12.46
N ILE A 18 4.73 10.65 11.36
CA ILE A 18 3.50 11.13 10.73
C ILE A 18 2.91 9.99 9.91
N CYS A 19 1.74 9.51 10.31
CA CYS A 19 1.01 8.43 9.61
C CYS A 19 -0.01 8.96 8.61
N ASP A 20 -0.64 10.09 8.89
CA ASP A 20 -1.60 10.79 8.02
C ASP A 20 -1.47 12.32 8.19
N GLY A 21 -2.03 13.09 7.26
CA GLY A 21 -2.01 14.54 7.33
C GLY A 21 -0.70 15.21 6.88
N HIS A 22 0.17 14.52 6.13
CA HIS A 22 1.45 15.05 5.65
C HIS A 22 1.32 16.41 4.96
N HIS A 23 0.32 16.59 4.09
CA HIS A 23 0.09 17.87 3.40
C HIS A 23 -0.35 18.99 4.35
N ARG A 24 -1.12 18.67 5.38
CA ARG A 24 -1.54 19.64 6.41
C ARG A 24 -0.32 20.13 7.19
N ILE A 25 0.51 19.22 7.66
CA ILE A 25 1.75 19.56 8.40
C ILE A 25 2.71 20.34 7.50
N GLN A 26 2.90 19.91 6.25
CA GLN A 26 3.75 20.62 5.30
C GLN A 26 3.23 22.03 4.98
N GLY A 27 1.92 22.22 4.86
CA GLY A 27 1.30 23.52 4.71
C GLY A 27 1.53 24.42 5.92
N MET A 28 1.42 23.88 7.13
CA MET A 28 1.69 24.59 8.38
C MET A 28 3.15 25.05 8.48
N LEU A 29 4.09 24.17 8.15
CA LEU A 29 5.54 24.50 8.16
C LEU A 29 5.91 25.60 7.14
N LYS A 30 5.15 25.72 6.05
CA LYS A 30 5.32 26.77 5.05
C LYS A 30 4.61 28.08 5.43
N SER A 31 3.72 28.02 6.40
CA SER A 31 3.00 29.19 6.89
C SER A 31 3.89 29.98 7.85
N ASN A 32 3.96 31.30 7.68
CA ASN A 32 4.64 32.19 8.64
C ASN A 32 3.83 32.39 9.94
N LYS A 33 2.71 31.71 10.10
CA LYS A 33 1.86 31.79 11.30
C LYS A 33 2.26 30.71 12.30
N LYS A 34 2.32 31.07 13.58
CA LYS A 34 2.44 30.12 14.69
C LYS A 34 1.12 29.33 14.80
N ILE A 35 1.07 28.15 14.20
CA ILE A 35 -0.10 27.27 14.20
C ILE A 35 0.24 26.04 15.02
N SER A 36 -0.57 25.73 16.02
CA SER A 36 -0.48 24.48 16.79
C SER A 36 -1.43 23.45 16.21
N PRO A 37 -0.94 22.35 15.62
CA PRO A 37 -1.82 21.32 15.09
C PRO A 37 -2.45 20.51 16.22
N MET A 38 -3.72 20.18 16.08
CA MET A 38 -4.31 19.09 16.84
C MET A 38 -3.82 17.77 16.25
N ILE A 39 -3.26 16.90 17.09
CA ILE A 39 -2.78 15.59 16.72
C ILE A 39 -3.44 14.49 17.56
N ILE A 40 -3.58 13.30 16.96
CA ILE A 40 -3.93 12.10 17.67
C ILE A 40 -2.72 11.16 17.59
N ALA A 41 -2.14 10.81 18.73
CA ALA A 41 -0.99 9.93 18.80
C ALA A 41 -1.42 8.51 19.20
N PHE A 42 -0.89 7.52 18.51
CA PHE A 42 -1.11 6.11 18.78
C PHE A 42 0.22 5.40 19.05
N PRO A 43 0.32 4.49 20.01
CA PRO A 43 1.44 3.58 20.11
C PRO A 43 1.57 2.75 18.82
N HIS A 44 2.79 2.56 18.33
CA HIS A 44 3.02 1.88 17.04
C HIS A 44 2.50 0.42 17.01
N ASN A 45 2.40 -0.23 18.16
CA ASN A 45 1.87 -1.59 18.31
C ASN A 45 0.32 -1.64 18.32
N GLN A 46 -0.36 -0.50 18.40
CA GLN A 46 -1.82 -0.39 18.34
C GLN A 46 -2.33 0.03 16.94
N ILE A 47 -1.43 0.36 16.03
CA ILE A 47 -1.78 0.72 14.66
C ILE A 47 -1.67 -0.51 13.75
N LYS A 48 -2.72 -0.78 13.01
CA LYS A 48 -2.72 -1.78 11.94
C LYS A 48 -2.59 -1.08 10.59
N ILE A 49 -1.68 -1.56 9.76
CA ILE A 49 -1.59 -1.12 8.36
C ILE A 49 -2.29 -2.16 7.50
N LEU A 50 -3.26 -1.72 6.73
CA LEU A 50 -3.94 -2.54 5.73
C LEU A 50 -3.28 -2.34 4.36
N ASP A 51 -3.50 -3.32 3.49
CA ASP A 51 -3.05 -3.27 2.11
C ASP A 51 -3.74 -2.14 1.33
N TYR A 52 -3.01 -1.62 0.36
CA TYR A 52 -3.55 -0.69 -0.63
C TYR A 52 -3.44 -1.37 -1.99
N ASN A 53 -4.55 -1.96 -2.42
CA ASN A 53 -4.64 -2.72 -3.64
C ASN A 53 -4.71 -1.82 -4.88
N ARG A 54 -4.47 -2.37 -6.06
CA ARG A 54 -4.52 -1.64 -7.33
C ARG A 54 -5.50 -2.29 -8.28
N VAL A 55 -6.31 -1.48 -8.94
CA VAL A 55 -7.11 -1.91 -10.08
C VAL A 55 -6.71 -1.09 -11.30
N LEU A 56 -6.61 -1.74 -12.44
CA LEU A 56 -6.04 -1.18 -13.65
C LEU A 56 -6.94 -1.45 -14.85
N LYS A 57 -6.92 -0.52 -15.79
CA LYS A 57 -7.43 -0.75 -17.13
C LYS A 57 -6.25 -0.69 -18.11
N SER A 58 -6.10 -1.71 -18.93
CA SER A 58 -5.10 -1.79 -19.99
C SER A 58 -5.75 -2.28 -21.28
N ASN A 59 -5.28 -1.80 -22.41
CA ASN A 59 -5.75 -2.24 -23.74
C ASN A 59 -4.96 -3.44 -24.28
N LEU A 60 -4.00 -3.96 -23.50
CA LEU A 60 -3.26 -5.17 -23.90
C LEU A 60 -4.11 -6.41 -23.67
N SER A 61 -3.91 -7.43 -24.52
CA SER A 61 -4.54 -8.74 -24.32
C SER A 61 -4.01 -9.44 -23.08
N SER A 62 -4.80 -10.37 -22.52
CA SER A 62 -4.41 -11.14 -21.31
C SER A 62 -3.11 -11.89 -21.50
N GLU A 63 -2.87 -12.47 -22.70
CA GLU A 63 -1.67 -13.20 -23.06
C GLU A 63 -0.45 -12.26 -23.06
N LYS A 64 -0.58 -11.05 -23.58
CA LYS A 64 0.49 -10.06 -23.59
C LYS A 64 0.83 -9.60 -22.18
N ILE A 65 -0.17 -9.40 -21.32
CA ILE A 65 0.01 -9.03 -19.91
C ILE A 65 0.74 -10.16 -19.19
N ILE A 66 0.33 -11.42 -19.33
CA ILE A 66 0.99 -12.58 -18.76
C ILE A 66 2.45 -12.69 -19.24
N SER A 67 2.69 -12.49 -20.54
CA SER A 67 4.04 -12.49 -21.11
C SER A 67 4.96 -11.41 -20.51
N ILE A 68 4.42 -10.21 -20.25
CA ILE A 68 5.18 -9.14 -19.57
C ILE A 68 5.52 -9.52 -18.14
N ILE A 69 4.55 -10.05 -17.41
CA ILE A 69 4.69 -10.41 -15.99
C ILE A 69 5.65 -11.58 -15.81
N SER A 70 5.59 -12.59 -16.68
CA SER A 70 6.42 -13.81 -16.59
C SER A 70 7.93 -13.53 -16.69
N LYS A 71 8.34 -12.39 -17.23
CA LYS A 71 9.75 -11.98 -17.28
C LYS A 71 10.39 -11.82 -15.89
N ASN A 72 9.58 -11.40 -14.90
CA ASN A 72 10.07 -11.11 -13.56
C ASN A 72 9.39 -11.94 -12.46
N PHE A 73 8.29 -12.63 -12.78
CA PHE A 73 7.50 -13.40 -11.82
C PHE A 73 7.25 -14.82 -12.29
N LYS A 74 7.34 -15.77 -11.35
CA LYS A 74 6.72 -17.09 -11.53
C LYS A 74 5.22 -16.93 -11.30
N ILE A 75 4.42 -17.37 -12.26
CA ILE A 75 2.96 -17.22 -12.27
C ILE A 75 2.31 -18.59 -12.02
N LYS A 76 1.40 -18.66 -11.05
CA LYS A 76 0.60 -19.86 -10.76
C LYS A 76 -0.87 -19.48 -10.71
N LYS A 77 -1.74 -20.19 -11.43
CA LYS A 77 -3.19 -20.09 -11.26
C LYS A 77 -3.58 -20.61 -9.88
N ILE A 78 -4.47 -19.92 -9.19
CA ILE A 78 -5.02 -20.28 -7.88
C ILE A 78 -6.54 -20.16 -7.90
N LYS A 79 -7.24 -21.03 -7.18
CA LYS A 79 -8.71 -21.05 -7.13
C LYS A 79 -9.26 -19.80 -6.41
N ASN A 80 -8.66 -19.46 -5.29
CA ASN A 80 -9.06 -18.33 -4.46
C ASN A 80 -7.83 -17.52 -4.05
N ASN A 81 -8.03 -16.24 -3.72
CA ASN A 81 -6.99 -15.41 -3.13
C ASN A 81 -6.67 -15.83 -1.68
N SER A 82 -5.45 -15.59 -1.26
CA SER A 82 -4.97 -15.90 0.10
C SER A 82 -5.54 -14.92 1.13
N LYS A 83 -5.86 -15.40 2.33
CA LYS A 83 -6.20 -14.51 3.46
C LYS A 83 -4.97 -13.69 3.88
N ASN A 84 -3.82 -14.33 4.02
CA ASN A 84 -2.56 -13.73 4.47
C ASN A 84 -1.51 -13.82 3.36
N LEU A 85 -1.31 -12.72 2.65
CA LEU A 85 -0.30 -12.63 1.61
C LEU A 85 1.07 -12.31 2.25
N LYS A 86 2.12 -13.00 1.80
CA LYS A 86 3.49 -12.78 2.30
C LYS A 86 4.20 -11.72 1.45
N LYS A 87 5.12 -10.97 2.06
CA LYS A 87 5.99 -10.02 1.36
C LYS A 87 6.73 -10.68 0.18
N GLY A 88 6.80 -10.00 -0.96
CA GLY A 88 7.43 -10.52 -2.19
C GLY A 88 6.52 -11.43 -3.01
N VAL A 89 5.26 -11.58 -2.60
CA VAL A 89 4.23 -12.32 -3.32
C VAL A 89 3.07 -11.38 -3.59
N LEU A 90 2.63 -11.32 -4.84
CA LEU A 90 1.47 -10.55 -5.26
C LEU A 90 0.38 -11.50 -5.73
N GLU A 91 -0.86 -11.08 -5.65
CA GLU A 91 -1.96 -11.78 -6.30
C GLU A 91 -2.58 -10.87 -7.36
N MET A 92 -2.91 -11.45 -8.49
CA MET A 92 -3.56 -10.78 -9.61
C MET A 92 -4.88 -11.44 -9.93
N TYR A 93 -5.91 -10.64 -10.16
CA TYR A 93 -7.19 -11.09 -10.69
C TYR A 93 -7.41 -10.50 -12.09
N MET A 94 -7.59 -11.35 -13.07
CA MET A 94 -7.78 -10.99 -14.48
C MET A 94 -8.54 -12.12 -15.19
N SER A 95 -9.45 -11.78 -16.10
CA SER A 95 -10.22 -12.77 -16.90
C SER A 95 -10.85 -13.87 -16.05
N ASN A 96 -11.54 -13.48 -14.96
CA ASN A 96 -12.21 -14.38 -14.00
C ASN A 96 -11.30 -15.38 -13.28
N GLN A 97 -9.97 -15.16 -13.31
CA GLN A 97 -8.98 -16.06 -12.73
C GLN A 97 -8.07 -15.34 -11.76
N TRP A 98 -7.78 -15.93 -10.59
CA TRP A 98 -6.73 -15.52 -9.68
C TRP A 98 -5.39 -16.13 -10.07
N TYR A 99 -4.34 -15.33 -9.96
CA TYR A 99 -2.96 -15.73 -10.18
C TYR A 99 -2.11 -15.34 -8.98
N LEU A 100 -1.24 -16.25 -8.55
CA LEU A 100 -0.17 -15.96 -7.59
C LEU A 100 1.08 -15.58 -8.37
N LEU A 101 1.67 -14.44 -8.04
CA LEU A 101 2.85 -13.90 -8.67
C LEU A 101 3.99 -13.90 -7.64
N LYS A 102 5.00 -14.72 -7.86
CA LYS A 102 6.18 -14.78 -7.00
C LYS A 102 7.39 -14.22 -7.73
N LEU A 103 8.01 -13.17 -7.19
CA LEU A 103 9.17 -12.54 -7.80
C LEU A 103 10.32 -13.57 -7.98
N ILE A 104 10.90 -13.62 -9.18
CA ILE A 104 11.98 -14.58 -9.51
C ILE A 104 13.26 -14.20 -8.75
N LYS A 105 13.66 -12.92 -8.84
CA LYS A 105 14.84 -12.40 -8.15
C LYS A 105 14.39 -11.61 -6.92
N LYS A 106 14.62 -12.17 -5.73
CA LYS A 106 14.31 -11.48 -4.47
C LYS A 106 15.03 -10.14 -4.40
N ASN A 107 14.35 -9.12 -3.91
CA ASN A 107 14.93 -7.82 -3.60
C ASN A 107 14.34 -7.26 -2.29
N LYS A 108 14.95 -6.18 -1.80
CA LYS A 108 14.54 -5.53 -0.53
C LYS A 108 13.47 -4.45 -0.72
N LYS A 109 13.05 -4.17 -1.96
CA LYS A 109 12.05 -3.12 -2.25
C LYS A 109 10.68 -3.48 -1.66
N LEU A 110 9.83 -2.48 -1.52
CA LEU A 110 8.43 -2.68 -1.15
C LEU A 110 7.65 -3.32 -2.31
N ASP A 111 6.66 -4.15 -2.00
CA ASP A 111 5.84 -4.83 -2.99
C ASP A 111 5.13 -3.84 -3.93
N VAL A 112 4.73 -2.68 -3.43
CA VAL A 112 4.14 -1.61 -4.24
C VAL A 112 5.14 -1.04 -5.26
N THR A 113 6.40 -0.91 -4.90
CA THR A 113 7.47 -0.48 -5.81
C THR A 113 7.76 -1.55 -6.85
N ILE A 114 7.83 -2.81 -6.42
CA ILE A 114 8.02 -3.98 -7.29
C ILE A 114 6.90 -4.06 -8.32
N LEU A 115 5.64 -3.93 -7.89
CA LEU A 115 4.48 -3.93 -8.78
C LEU A 115 4.57 -2.79 -9.80
N HIS A 116 4.89 -1.58 -9.37
CA HIS A 116 4.98 -0.44 -10.27
C HIS A 116 6.08 -0.62 -11.33
N GLU A 117 7.31 -0.90 -10.91
CA GLU A 117 8.47 -0.99 -11.79
C GLU A 117 8.41 -2.19 -12.77
N ASN A 118 7.87 -3.32 -12.33
CA ASN A 118 7.92 -4.55 -13.11
C ASN A 118 6.63 -4.84 -13.89
N ILE A 119 5.52 -4.24 -13.51
CA ILE A 119 4.23 -4.53 -14.12
C ILE A 119 3.56 -3.24 -14.61
N ILE A 120 3.18 -2.32 -13.72
CA ILE A 120 2.32 -1.18 -14.06
C ILE A 120 2.93 -0.31 -15.17
N SER A 121 4.23 0.01 -15.05
CA SER A 121 4.96 0.81 -16.04
C SER A 121 5.05 0.14 -17.43
N LYS A 122 4.87 -1.18 -17.50
CA LYS A 122 5.06 -1.98 -18.72
C LYS A 122 3.76 -2.38 -19.42
N ILE A 123 2.65 -2.46 -18.69
CA ILE A 123 1.36 -2.91 -19.25
C ILE A 123 0.53 -1.77 -19.86
N LYS A 124 1.08 -0.56 -20.00
CA LYS A 124 0.41 0.59 -20.60
C LYS A 124 -0.99 0.82 -20.02
N ALA A 125 -1.07 0.90 -18.69
CA ALA A 125 -2.33 1.13 -18.03
C ALA A 125 -2.91 2.49 -18.40
N THR A 126 -4.15 2.51 -18.89
CA THR A 126 -4.89 3.74 -19.26
C THR A 126 -5.62 4.35 -18.08
N LYS A 127 -5.91 3.54 -17.06
CA LYS A 127 -6.53 3.96 -15.80
C LYS A 127 -5.98 3.14 -14.66
N ILE A 128 -5.71 3.80 -13.53
CA ILE A 128 -5.26 3.17 -12.28
C ILE A 128 -6.11 3.72 -11.15
N ASP A 129 -6.58 2.85 -10.26
CA ASP A 129 -7.25 3.25 -9.03
C ASP A 129 -6.77 2.42 -7.85
N PHE A 130 -7.00 2.92 -6.65
CA PHE A 130 -6.44 2.44 -5.41
C PHE A 130 -7.56 1.99 -4.46
N ILE A 131 -7.56 0.73 -4.09
CA ILE A 131 -8.60 0.11 -3.29
C ILE A 131 -8.05 -0.26 -1.92
N SER A 132 -8.63 0.32 -0.88
CA SER A 132 -8.29 -0.01 0.50
C SER A 132 -8.57 -1.47 0.83
N GLY A 133 -7.69 -2.11 1.58
CA GLY A 133 -7.84 -3.48 2.07
C GLY A 133 -9.05 -3.69 3.00
N ILE A 134 -9.62 -2.63 3.55
CA ILE A 134 -10.89 -2.67 4.31
C ILE A 134 -12.01 -3.33 3.50
N ASN A 135 -12.09 -3.03 2.19
CA ASN A 135 -13.14 -3.53 1.31
C ASN A 135 -12.95 -5.00 0.90
N GLY A 136 -11.85 -5.61 1.33
CA GLY A 136 -11.52 -7.00 1.02
C GLY A 136 -11.30 -7.28 -0.47
N SER A 137 -10.92 -8.51 -0.77
CA SER A 137 -10.64 -8.95 -2.16
C SER A 137 -11.90 -9.14 -3.01
N SER A 138 -13.08 -9.22 -2.39
CA SER A 138 -14.36 -9.29 -3.11
C SER A 138 -14.63 -8.01 -3.92
N SER A 139 -14.23 -6.85 -3.41
CA SER A 139 -14.34 -5.57 -4.12
C SER A 139 -13.49 -5.54 -5.38
N LEU A 140 -12.30 -6.14 -5.35
CA LEU A 140 -11.42 -6.26 -6.52
C LEU A 140 -12.07 -7.08 -7.63
N LYS A 141 -12.65 -8.24 -7.28
CA LYS A 141 -13.42 -9.07 -8.23
C LYS A 141 -14.57 -8.28 -8.85
N LYS A 142 -15.39 -7.61 -8.02
CA LYS A 142 -16.54 -6.82 -8.49
C LYS A 142 -16.12 -5.76 -9.50
N LEU A 143 -15.03 -5.03 -9.24
CA LEU A 143 -14.53 -3.98 -10.11
C LEU A 143 -14.00 -4.49 -11.45
N VAL A 144 -13.38 -5.66 -11.47
CA VAL A 144 -12.91 -6.29 -12.71
C VAL A 144 -14.08 -6.91 -13.48
N ASN A 145 -14.98 -7.63 -12.81
CA ASN A 145 -16.11 -8.30 -13.44
C ASN A 145 -17.13 -7.30 -14.02
N SER A 146 -17.24 -6.10 -13.43
CA SER A 146 -18.06 -5.01 -13.98
C SER A 146 -17.43 -4.33 -15.23
N LYS A 147 -16.27 -4.81 -15.68
CA LYS A 147 -15.51 -4.24 -16.82
C LYS A 147 -15.06 -2.78 -16.63
N LYS A 148 -15.28 -2.19 -15.45
CA LYS A 148 -14.75 -0.85 -15.08
C LYS A 148 -13.22 -0.84 -15.10
N PHE A 149 -12.63 -1.96 -14.69
CA PHE A 149 -11.21 -2.30 -14.79
C PHE A 149 -11.08 -3.71 -15.37
N ASN A 150 -9.91 -4.12 -15.84
CA ASN A 150 -9.70 -5.47 -16.35
C ASN A 150 -8.64 -6.27 -15.60
N ILE A 151 -7.93 -5.61 -14.68
CA ILE A 151 -6.90 -6.24 -13.85
C ILE A 151 -7.00 -5.69 -12.44
N ALA A 152 -6.83 -6.55 -11.45
CA ALA A 152 -6.65 -6.15 -10.05
C ALA A 152 -5.40 -6.82 -9.47
N PHE A 153 -4.67 -6.08 -8.62
CA PHE A 153 -3.54 -6.60 -7.85
C PHE A 153 -3.81 -6.45 -6.37
N LYS A 154 -3.66 -7.56 -5.65
CA LYS A 154 -3.66 -7.59 -4.20
C LYS A 154 -2.22 -7.64 -3.70
N LEU A 155 -1.92 -6.78 -2.74
CA LEU A 155 -0.59 -6.59 -2.17
C LEU A 155 -0.54 -7.08 -0.72
N CYS A 156 0.65 -7.45 -0.26
CA CYS A 156 0.89 -7.63 1.16
C CYS A 156 0.89 -6.26 1.86
N PRO A 157 0.20 -6.10 3.00
CA PRO A 157 0.31 -4.89 3.80
C PRO A 157 1.76 -4.58 4.17
N THR A 158 2.15 -3.31 4.11
CA THR A 158 3.44 -2.88 4.63
C THR A 158 3.42 -2.93 6.16
N ASN A 159 4.45 -3.47 6.79
CA ASN A 159 4.54 -3.47 8.25
C ASN A 159 5.00 -2.11 8.78
N ILE A 160 4.64 -1.81 10.03
CA ILE A 160 4.97 -0.54 10.68
C ILE A 160 6.48 -0.32 10.79
N SER A 161 7.25 -1.36 11.06
CA SER A 161 8.72 -1.28 11.17
C SER A 161 9.35 -0.85 9.84
N SER A 162 8.82 -1.28 8.70
CA SER A 162 9.30 -0.84 7.38
C SER A 162 8.99 0.64 7.15
N VAL A 163 7.82 1.13 7.59
CA VAL A 163 7.45 2.55 7.49
C VAL A 163 8.41 3.40 8.31
N MET A 164 8.61 3.04 9.57
CA MET A 164 9.53 3.73 10.49
C MET A 164 10.97 3.74 9.94
N SER A 165 11.47 2.59 9.48
CA SER A 165 12.83 2.49 8.91
C SER A 165 13.03 3.32 7.64
N ILE A 166 11.99 3.54 6.83
CA ILE A 166 12.06 4.41 5.66
C ILE A 166 12.10 5.88 6.10
N ALA A 167 11.28 6.25 7.08
CA ALA A 167 11.25 7.59 7.65
C ALA A 167 12.59 7.94 8.35
N ASP A 168 13.16 7.00 9.11
CA ASP A 168 14.47 7.17 9.77
C ASP A 168 15.61 7.42 8.78
N LYS A 169 15.46 6.95 7.54
CA LYS A 169 16.42 7.21 6.44
C LYS A 169 16.11 8.48 5.65
N ASN A 170 15.20 9.33 6.14
CA ASN A 170 14.71 10.52 5.43
C ASN A 170 14.20 10.21 4.00
N LYS A 171 13.61 9.02 3.81
CA LYS A 171 13.04 8.60 2.53
C LYS A 171 11.52 8.61 2.60
N PHE A 172 10.90 8.79 1.45
CA PHE A 172 9.45 8.76 1.31
C PHE A 172 8.98 7.42 0.75
N MET A 173 7.82 6.98 1.24
CA MET A 173 7.13 5.86 0.63
C MET A 173 6.44 6.28 -0.66
N PRO A 174 6.29 5.38 -1.66
CA PRO A 174 5.46 5.66 -2.81
C PRO A 174 4.03 6.05 -2.37
N PRO A 175 3.35 6.94 -3.13
CA PRO A 175 1.96 7.31 -2.82
C PRO A 175 1.05 6.09 -2.69
N LYS A 176 0.08 6.17 -1.77
CA LYS A 176 -0.90 5.09 -1.56
C LYS A 176 -0.27 3.72 -1.25
N SER A 177 0.78 3.71 -0.41
CA SER A 177 1.47 2.48 0.02
C SER A 177 0.93 1.90 1.31
N THR A 178 0.27 2.71 2.13
CA THR A 178 -0.23 2.34 3.45
C THR A 178 -1.65 2.85 3.67
N TRP A 179 -2.45 2.03 4.32
CA TRP A 179 -3.73 2.44 4.89
C TRP A 179 -3.68 2.18 6.38
N PHE A 180 -3.50 3.22 7.17
CA PHE A 180 -3.50 3.11 8.63
C PHE A 180 -4.91 2.89 9.16
N HIS A 181 -5.05 2.04 10.19
CA HIS A 181 -6.30 1.75 10.87
C HIS A 181 -6.07 1.64 12.39
N PRO A 182 -6.88 2.27 13.25
CA PRO A 182 -8.00 3.13 12.89
C PRO A 182 -7.57 4.40 12.16
N LYS A 183 -8.47 4.96 11.34
CA LYS A 183 -8.34 6.33 10.85
C LYS A 183 -8.99 7.27 11.87
N PRO A 184 -8.30 8.38 12.24
CA PRO A 184 -8.91 9.43 13.04
C PRO A 184 -10.00 10.18 12.26
#